data_bf7ab15e59e4db97a3ce54531de70400
#
_entry.id   bf7ab15e59e4db97a3ce54531de70400
#
_cell.length_a   1.000
_cell.length_b   1.000
_cell.length_c   1.000
_cell.angle_alpha   90.00
_cell.angle_beta   90.00
_cell.angle_gamma   90.00
#
_symmetry.space_group_name_H-M   'P 1'
#
loop_
_entity.id
_entity.type
_entity.pdbx_description
1 polymer ?
#
loop_
_entity_poly.entity_id
_entity_poly.type
_entity_poly.pdbx_seq_one_letter_code
_entity_poly.pdbx_strand_id
1 'polypeptide(L)'
;MNVLLGVITKSLSDLEKGLAGTLNMTQAIEDLIAALTISEWPGRNPYSQCAWEKFSWPSKKSLLPQYADMIKRHGQLTSWTETLATPISVWLSGLFNPMAYLTSILQVTARATGSALDAMTQETHMTTYKDSHAIPPDSTFPENGAFIHGLFIEGARWPFGDEVEEPYEFGGAKVGGFLLESRLKELMPPVPVVYVKAVLVQPSWEPSAVGYLRHVDDVYEAPVFITTARGATYVFLATLKTVVPKNKWTLTGTALMMQQDD
;
A
#
# COMPACT_ATOMS: atom_id res chain seq x y z
N MET A 1 14.67 9.14 -1.14
CA MET A 1 14.33 10.12 -0.08
C MET A 1 15.36 11.26 0.00
N ASN A 2 16.67 11.01 0.11
CA ASN A 2 17.70 12.07 0.23
C ASN A 2 17.65 13.11 -0.89
N VAL A 3 17.41 12.70 -2.14
CA VAL A 3 17.28 13.63 -3.28
C VAL A 3 16.09 14.58 -3.08
N LEU A 4 14.92 14.02 -2.72
CA LEU A 4 13.72 14.81 -2.44
C LEU A 4 13.94 15.81 -1.31
N LEU A 5 14.52 15.37 -0.19
CA LEU A 5 14.85 16.24 0.94
C LEU A 5 15.82 17.38 0.53
N GLY A 6 16.84 17.06 -0.28
CA GLY A 6 17.76 18.06 -0.81
C GLY A 6 17.07 19.10 -1.68
N VAL A 7 16.12 18.68 -2.53
CA VAL A 7 15.32 19.58 -3.38
C VAL A 7 14.41 20.46 -2.52
N ILE A 8 13.72 19.88 -1.52
CA ILE A 8 12.85 20.62 -0.58
C ILE A 8 13.68 21.69 0.16
N THR A 9 14.78 21.29 0.81
CA THR A 9 15.61 22.18 1.61
C THR A 9 16.17 23.32 0.77
N LYS A 10 16.67 23.01 -0.44
CA LYS A 10 17.20 24.03 -1.35
C LYS A 10 16.12 25.02 -1.77
N SER A 11 14.96 24.55 -2.23
CA SER A 11 13.89 25.42 -2.71
C SER A 11 13.31 26.31 -1.60
N LEU A 12 13.21 25.80 -0.36
CA LEU A 12 12.78 26.60 0.79
C LEU A 12 13.83 27.67 1.17
N SER A 13 15.13 27.33 1.11
CA SER A 13 16.21 28.32 1.33
C SER A 13 16.22 29.39 0.23
N ASP A 14 15.99 29.02 -1.02
CA ASP A 14 15.90 29.96 -2.13
C ASP A 14 14.67 30.86 -2.00
N LEU A 15 13.53 30.31 -1.54
CA LEU A 15 12.33 31.07 -1.21
C LEU A 15 12.60 32.09 -0.08
N GLU A 16 13.24 31.67 1.01
CA GLU A 16 13.61 32.57 2.11
C GLU A 16 14.46 33.74 1.63
N LYS A 17 15.47 33.46 0.80
CA LYS A 17 16.35 34.50 0.21
C LYS A 17 15.57 35.41 -0.76
N GLY A 18 14.64 34.87 -1.54
CA GLY A 18 13.78 35.65 -2.42
C GLY A 18 12.88 36.60 -1.65
N LEU A 19 12.24 36.13 -0.58
CA LEU A 19 11.43 36.97 0.29
C LEU A 19 12.23 38.05 1.03
N ALA A 20 13.52 37.77 1.37
CA ALA A 20 14.44 38.74 1.94
C ALA A 20 15.03 39.72 0.91
N GLY A 21 14.70 39.54 -0.38
CA GLY A 21 15.23 40.40 -1.45
C GLY A 21 16.71 40.16 -1.82
N THR A 22 17.30 39.09 -1.31
CA THR A 22 18.71 38.73 -1.59
C THR A 22 18.88 37.83 -2.80
N LEU A 23 17.78 37.27 -3.30
CA LEU A 23 17.72 36.44 -4.51
C LEU A 23 16.58 36.91 -5.41
N ASN A 24 16.80 36.89 -6.72
CA ASN A 24 15.74 37.22 -7.67
C ASN A 24 14.64 36.15 -7.62
N MET A 25 13.39 36.60 -7.63
CA MET A 25 12.23 35.70 -7.75
C MET A 25 12.25 35.02 -9.11
N THR A 26 12.24 33.70 -9.10
CA THR A 26 12.16 32.87 -10.30
C THR A 26 10.77 32.23 -10.40
N GLN A 27 10.36 31.80 -11.59
CA GLN A 27 9.09 31.10 -11.77
C GLN A 27 8.94 29.89 -10.84
N ALA A 28 10.03 29.15 -10.60
CA ALA A 28 10.01 28.02 -9.66
C ALA A 28 9.70 28.42 -8.21
N ILE A 29 10.18 29.60 -7.77
CA ILE A 29 9.88 30.14 -6.44
C ILE A 29 8.44 30.64 -6.36
N GLU A 30 7.95 31.32 -7.42
CA GLU A 30 6.56 31.77 -7.50
C GLU A 30 5.57 30.58 -7.47
N ASP A 31 5.85 29.53 -8.26
CA ASP A 31 5.07 28.29 -8.26
C ASP A 31 5.07 27.61 -6.88
N LEU A 32 6.22 27.63 -6.19
CA LEU A 32 6.34 27.11 -4.83
C LEU A 32 5.45 27.89 -3.86
N ILE A 33 5.49 29.22 -3.89
CA ILE A 33 4.64 30.09 -3.06
C ILE A 33 3.15 29.78 -3.32
N ALA A 34 2.77 29.73 -4.59
CA ALA A 34 1.39 29.45 -4.99
C ALA A 34 0.90 28.10 -4.41
N ALA A 35 1.69 27.03 -4.58
CA ALA A 35 1.34 25.70 -4.07
C ALA A 35 1.24 25.68 -2.53
N LEU A 36 2.21 26.28 -1.82
CA LEU A 36 2.20 26.35 -0.35
C LEU A 36 0.99 27.14 0.17
N THR A 37 0.59 28.21 -0.52
CA THR A 37 -0.55 29.06 -0.12
C THR A 37 -1.87 28.29 -0.13
N ILE A 38 -2.05 27.39 -1.12
CA ILE A 38 -3.27 26.58 -1.22
C ILE A 38 -3.12 25.19 -0.57
N SER A 39 -2.02 24.95 0.16
CA SER A 39 -1.71 23.67 0.80
C SER A 39 -1.63 22.48 -0.18
N GLU A 40 -1.27 22.72 -1.43
CA GLU A 40 -1.01 21.71 -2.43
C GLU A 40 0.46 21.26 -2.40
N TRP A 41 0.71 19.99 -2.76
CA TRP A 41 2.09 19.49 -2.90
C TRP A 41 2.78 20.14 -4.10
N PRO A 42 3.92 20.85 -3.88
CA PRO A 42 4.59 21.60 -4.93
C PRO A 42 5.05 20.75 -6.11
N GLY A 43 4.80 21.24 -7.32
CA GLY A 43 5.14 20.54 -8.57
C GLY A 43 4.07 19.59 -9.10
N ARG A 44 2.93 19.43 -8.42
CA ARG A 44 1.81 18.59 -8.88
C ARG A 44 1.11 19.19 -10.11
N ASN A 45 1.02 20.51 -10.18
CA ASN A 45 0.56 21.18 -11.37
C ASN A 45 1.55 20.89 -12.53
N PRO A 46 1.10 20.36 -13.69
CA PRO A 46 1.95 20.01 -14.83
C PRO A 46 2.76 21.18 -15.40
N TYR A 47 2.28 22.41 -15.19
CA TYR A 47 2.94 23.63 -15.66
C TYR A 47 3.94 24.22 -14.65
N SER A 48 3.98 23.66 -13.45
CA SER A 48 4.89 24.12 -12.40
C SER A 48 6.33 23.73 -12.69
N GLN A 49 7.25 24.66 -12.46
CA GLN A 49 8.69 24.43 -12.52
C GLN A 49 9.26 23.87 -11.20
N CYS A 50 8.44 23.74 -10.16
CA CYS A 50 8.86 23.17 -8.90
C CYS A 50 9.06 21.64 -9.04
N ALA A 51 10.17 21.12 -8.55
CA ALA A 51 10.60 19.76 -8.81
C ALA A 51 10.22 18.76 -7.70
N TRP A 52 9.42 19.11 -6.67
CA TRP A 52 9.13 18.22 -5.55
C TRP A 52 8.40 16.96 -6.00
N GLU A 53 7.35 17.10 -6.83
CA GLU A 53 6.55 15.97 -7.34
C GLU A 53 7.43 14.99 -8.13
N LYS A 54 8.39 15.50 -8.93
CA LYS A 54 9.30 14.68 -9.75
C LYS A 54 10.11 13.66 -8.96
N PHE A 55 10.46 13.99 -7.71
CA PHE A 55 11.27 13.14 -6.83
C PHE A 55 10.47 12.49 -5.72
N SER A 56 9.14 12.71 -5.71
CA SER A 56 8.20 12.13 -4.77
C SER A 56 7.71 10.75 -5.23
N TRP A 57 6.89 10.11 -4.43
CA TRP A 57 6.15 8.90 -4.78
C TRP A 57 4.75 9.27 -5.29
N PRO A 58 4.08 8.40 -6.08
CA PRO A 58 2.71 8.66 -6.52
C PRO A 58 1.77 8.85 -5.33
N SER A 59 1.08 9.99 -5.28
CA SER A 59 0.11 10.32 -4.23
C SER A 59 -0.81 11.43 -4.72
N LYS A 60 -2.02 11.50 -4.16
CA LYS A 60 -2.97 12.60 -4.38
C LYS A 60 -3.17 13.47 -3.13
N LYS A 61 -2.46 13.15 -2.05
CA LYS A 61 -2.57 13.86 -0.77
C LYS A 61 -2.15 15.32 -0.88
N SER A 62 -2.82 16.17 -0.11
CA SER A 62 -2.42 17.58 0.06
C SER A 62 -1.06 17.72 0.75
N LEU A 63 -0.56 18.93 0.92
CA LEU A 63 0.79 19.21 1.42
C LEU A 63 1.07 18.54 2.79
N LEU A 64 0.20 18.77 3.77
CA LEU A 64 0.44 18.29 5.14
C LEU A 64 0.37 16.76 5.28
N PRO A 65 -0.66 16.07 4.75
CA PRO A 65 -0.70 14.61 4.74
C PRO A 65 0.46 13.97 3.96
N GLN A 66 0.87 14.56 2.85
CA GLN A 66 2.03 14.09 2.08
C GLN A 66 3.33 14.22 2.87
N TYR A 67 3.48 15.33 3.60
CA TYR A 67 4.65 15.55 4.47
C TYR A 67 4.64 14.59 5.68
N ALA A 68 3.50 14.35 6.29
CA ALA A 68 3.35 13.37 7.37
C ALA A 68 3.71 11.95 6.89
N ASP A 69 3.28 11.58 5.69
CA ASP A 69 3.67 10.31 5.06
C ASP A 69 5.19 10.23 4.82
N MET A 70 5.82 11.33 4.44
CA MET A 70 7.28 11.39 4.27
C MET A 70 8.02 11.09 5.58
N ILE A 71 7.57 11.69 6.70
CA ILE A 71 8.15 11.43 8.02
C ILE A 71 7.95 9.97 8.43
N LYS A 72 6.74 9.44 8.24
CA LYS A 72 6.42 8.04 8.55
C LYS A 72 7.26 7.05 7.73
N ARG A 73 7.46 7.32 6.42
CA ARG A 73 8.34 6.54 5.54
C ARG A 73 9.78 6.56 6.03
N HIS A 74 10.27 7.75 6.38
CA HIS A 74 11.62 7.90 6.93
C HIS A 74 11.78 7.06 8.19
N GLY A 75 10.84 7.16 9.14
CA GLY A 75 10.89 6.37 10.38
C GLY A 75 10.93 4.86 10.13
N GLN A 76 10.08 4.33 9.26
CA GLN A 76 10.09 2.90 8.90
C GLN A 76 11.43 2.46 8.30
N LEU A 77 11.97 3.22 7.36
CA LEU A 77 13.24 2.86 6.68
C LEU A 77 14.44 2.99 7.62
N THR A 78 14.45 4.01 8.48
CA THR A 78 15.51 4.22 9.48
C THR A 78 15.53 3.07 10.48
N SER A 79 14.38 2.73 11.07
CA SER A 79 14.27 1.60 11.99
C SER A 79 14.76 0.29 11.34
N TRP A 80 14.41 0.06 10.08
CA TRP A 80 14.83 -1.14 9.36
C TRP A 80 16.34 -1.18 9.11
N THR A 81 16.95 -0.04 8.76
CA THR A 81 18.39 0.04 8.51
C THR A 81 19.23 0.01 9.78
N GLU A 82 18.73 0.52 10.90
CA GLU A 82 19.41 0.51 12.19
C GLU A 82 19.43 -0.88 12.82
N THR A 83 18.31 -1.59 12.76
CA THR A 83 18.21 -2.93 13.36
C THR A 83 18.79 -4.01 12.46
N LEU A 84 18.90 -3.78 11.13
CA LEU A 84 19.24 -4.76 10.09
C LEU A 84 18.36 -6.03 10.17
N ALA A 85 17.21 -5.93 10.84
CA ALA A 85 16.24 -6.99 11.00
C ALA A 85 14.96 -6.63 10.25
N THR A 86 14.37 -7.60 9.58
CA THR A 86 13.07 -7.42 8.92
C THR A 86 12.00 -7.19 9.99
N PRO A 87 11.19 -6.12 9.93
CA PRO A 87 10.11 -5.93 10.89
C PRO A 87 9.03 -7.00 10.70
N ILE A 88 8.37 -7.39 11.78
CA ILE A 88 7.29 -8.40 11.76
C ILE A 88 6.18 -8.00 10.80
N SER A 89 5.86 -6.71 10.75
CA SER A 89 4.87 -6.16 9.83
C SER A 89 5.41 -4.93 9.12
N VAL A 90 5.23 -4.87 7.81
CA VAL A 90 5.71 -3.78 6.96
C VAL A 90 4.52 -2.92 6.50
N TRP A 91 4.62 -1.62 6.69
CA TRP A 91 3.71 -0.68 6.08
C TRP A 91 4.00 -0.61 4.57
N LEU A 92 3.18 -1.31 3.78
CA LEU A 92 3.42 -1.51 2.36
C LEU A 92 3.46 -0.18 1.60
N SER A 93 2.56 0.76 1.94
CA SER A 93 2.51 2.11 1.36
C SER A 93 3.75 2.94 1.66
N GLY A 94 4.49 2.59 2.70
CA GLY A 94 5.75 3.25 3.09
C GLY A 94 6.93 2.90 2.21
N LEU A 95 6.83 1.88 1.38
CA LEU A 95 7.88 1.47 0.46
C LEU A 95 7.81 2.27 -0.84
N PHE A 96 8.97 2.63 -1.41
CA PHE A 96 9.04 3.28 -2.73
C PHE A 96 8.78 2.30 -3.88
N ASN A 97 9.09 1.01 -3.66
CA ASN A 97 8.81 -0.05 -4.61
C ASN A 97 8.21 -1.26 -3.88
N PRO A 98 6.89 -1.26 -3.64
CA PRO A 98 6.20 -2.36 -2.96
C PRO A 98 6.27 -3.67 -3.74
N MET A 99 6.29 -3.62 -5.09
CA MET A 99 6.43 -4.79 -5.94
C MET A 99 7.76 -5.52 -5.69
N ALA A 100 8.87 -4.77 -5.56
CA ALA A 100 10.17 -5.37 -5.29
C ALA A 100 10.19 -6.10 -3.94
N TYR A 101 9.51 -5.54 -2.93
CA TYR A 101 9.37 -6.20 -1.63
C TYR A 101 8.58 -7.51 -1.74
N LEU A 102 7.43 -7.50 -2.40
CA LEU A 102 6.62 -8.70 -2.62
C LEU A 102 7.38 -9.77 -3.42
N THR A 103 8.11 -9.36 -4.45
CA THR A 103 8.98 -10.26 -5.22
C THR A 103 10.10 -10.85 -4.36
N SER A 104 10.66 -10.07 -3.42
CA SER A 104 11.71 -10.58 -2.52
C SER A 104 11.20 -11.69 -1.59
N ILE A 105 9.94 -11.63 -1.16
CA ILE A 105 9.30 -12.72 -0.39
C ILE A 105 9.30 -14.01 -1.22
N LEU A 106 8.88 -13.93 -2.50
CA LEU A 106 8.89 -15.08 -3.39
C LEU A 106 10.30 -15.63 -3.58
N GLN A 107 11.29 -14.76 -3.80
CA GLN A 107 12.69 -15.15 -4.00
C GLN A 107 13.29 -15.83 -2.76
N VAL A 108 13.05 -15.30 -1.58
CA VAL A 108 13.56 -15.89 -0.32
C VAL A 108 12.94 -17.27 -0.11
N THR A 109 11.62 -17.39 -0.31
CA THR A 109 10.92 -18.67 -0.17
C THR A 109 11.38 -19.69 -1.23
N ALA A 110 11.51 -19.28 -2.49
CA ALA A 110 11.99 -20.13 -3.56
C ALA A 110 13.38 -20.74 -3.26
N ARG A 111 14.30 -19.90 -2.73
CA ARG A 111 15.63 -20.37 -2.28
C ARG A 111 15.55 -21.34 -1.10
N ALA A 112 14.70 -21.04 -0.12
CA ALA A 112 14.54 -21.89 1.06
C ALA A 112 13.92 -23.25 0.73
N THR A 113 12.99 -23.30 -0.22
CA THR A 113 12.29 -24.53 -0.63
C THR A 113 12.95 -25.26 -1.80
N GLY A 114 13.97 -24.67 -2.43
CA GLY A 114 14.59 -25.21 -3.64
C GLY A 114 13.68 -25.18 -4.87
N SER A 115 12.63 -24.35 -4.87
CA SER A 115 11.65 -24.25 -5.94
C SER A 115 12.07 -23.22 -7.01
N ALA A 116 11.61 -23.40 -8.25
CA ALA A 116 11.81 -22.40 -9.29
C ALA A 116 10.94 -21.15 -9.01
N LEU A 117 11.49 -19.95 -9.20
CA LEU A 117 10.80 -18.69 -8.91
C LEU A 117 9.55 -18.49 -9.78
N ASP A 118 9.60 -18.92 -11.04
CA ASP A 118 8.48 -18.87 -12.01
C ASP A 118 7.34 -19.83 -11.67
N ALA A 119 7.63 -20.85 -10.84
CA ALA A 119 6.61 -21.75 -10.29
C ALA A 119 5.97 -21.23 -8.99
N MET A 120 6.33 -20.03 -8.54
CA MET A 120 5.80 -19.45 -7.31
C MET A 120 4.88 -18.26 -7.56
N THR A 121 3.91 -18.11 -6.70
CA THR A 121 3.03 -16.93 -6.65
C THR A 121 2.75 -16.54 -5.21
N GLN A 122 2.05 -15.42 -5.02
CA GLN A 122 1.65 -14.96 -3.69
C GLN A 122 0.19 -15.26 -3.41
N GLU A 123 -0.09 -15.58 -2.17
CA GLU A 123 -1.43 -15.73 -1.60
C GLU A 123 -1.56 -14.80 -0.41
N THR A 124 -2.73 -14.21 -0.23
CA THR A 124 -2.96 -13.29 0.88
C THR A 124 -4.04 -13.84 1.81
N HIS A 125 -3.79 -13.68 3.11
CA HIS A 125 -4.74 -14.04 4.16
C HIS A 125 -4.96 -12.84 5.07
N MET A 126 -6.22 -12.48 5.31
CA MET A 126 -6.56 -11.47 6.31
C MET A 126 -6.36 -12.06 7.70
N THR A 127 -5.68 -11.33 8.57
CA THR A 127 -5.47 -11.75 9.96
C THR A 127 -6.56 -11.19 10.87
N THR A 128 -6.54 -11.58 12.15
CA THR A 128 -7.38 -10.97 13.19
C THR A 128 -6.80 -9.65 13.73
N TYR A 129 -5.57 -9.32 13.37
CA TYR A 129 -4.90 -8.11 13.86
C TYR A 129 -5.45 -6.88 13.15
N LYS A 130 -6.12 -6.01 13.89
CA LYS A 130 -6.70 -4.76 13.36
C LYS A 130 -5.67 -3.84 12.73
N ASP A 131 -4.49 -3.75 13.36
CA ASP A 131 -3.36 -2.93 12.93
C ASP A 131 -2.03 -3.56 13.35
N SER A 132 -0.91 -2.95 12.99
CA SER A 132 0.43 -3.45 13.32
C SER A 132 0.73 -3.50 14.82
N HIS A 133 0.05 -2.70 15.64
CA HIS A 133 0.23 -2.70 17.10
C HIS A 133 -0.50 -3.86 17.79
N ALA A 134 -1.52 -4.42 17.12
CA ALA A 134 -2.24 -5.58 17.60
C ALA A 134 -1.46 -6.89 17.44
N ILE A 135 -0.36 -6.89 16.68
CA ILE A 135 0.52 -8.06 16.53
C ILE A 135 1.31 -8.23 17.84
N PRO A 136 1.23 -9.39 18.51
CA PRO A 136 1.99 -9.63 19.73
C PRO A 136 3.51 -9.46 19.50
N PRO A 137 4.25 -8.84 20.43
CA PRO A 137 5.70 -8.61 20.29
C PRO A 137 6.50 -9.92 20.16
N ASP A 138 6.00 -11.00 20.75
CA ASP A 138 6.62 -12.32 20.70
C ASP A 138 6.20 -13.15 19.47
N SER A 139 5.48 -12.53 18.53
CA SER A 139 5.08 -13.20 17.30
C SER A 139 6.31 -13.57 16.48
N THR A 140 6.37 -14.82 16.07
CA THR A 140 7.40 -15.30 15.15
C THR A 140 7.11 -14.80 13.74
N PHE A 141 8.17 -14.63 12.95
CA PHE A 141 8.01 -14.37 11.52
C PHE A 141 7.14 -15.44 10.88
N PRO A 142 6.18 -15.07 10.02
CA PRO A 142 5.37 -16.03 9.32
C PRO A 142 6.24 -16.85 8.35
N GLU A 143 6.07 -18.16 8.38
CA GLU A 143 6.80 -19.05 7.49
C GLU A 143 6.45 -18.77 6.02
N ASN A 144 7.48 -18.64 5.18
CA ASN A 144 7.35 -18.40 3.73
C ASN A 144 6.54 -17.14 3.36
N GLY A 145 6.59 -16.09 4.18
CA GLY A 145 5.83 -14.89 3.91
C GLY A 145 6.19 -13.70 4.78
N ALA A 146 5.31 -12.71 4.80
CA ALA A 146 5.44 -11.51 5.62
C ALA A 146 4.07 -10.94 5.97
N PHE A 147 3.98 -10.22 7.09
CA PHE A 147 2.82 -9.37 7.38
C PHE A 147 2.99 -8.01 6.72
N ILE A 148 1.90 -7.52 6.12
CA ILE A 148 1.80 -6.16 5.58
C ILE A 148 0.58 -5.46 6.17
N HIS A 149 0.66 -4.14 6.29
CA HIS A 149 -0.44 -3.31 6.79
C HIS A 149 -0.54 -1.99 6.03
N GLY A 150 -1.59 -1.20 6.33
CA GLY A 150 -1.83 0.10 5.70
C GLY A 150 -2.51 0.00 4.36
N LEU A 151 -3.36 -1.02 4.17
CA LEU A 151 -4.26 -1.13 3.04
C LEU A 151 -5.66 -0.66 3.43
N PHE A 152 -6.36 -0.11 2.45
CA PHE A 152 -7.75 0.35 2.55
C PHE A 152 -8.58 -0.36 1.49
N ILE A 153 -9.89 -0.52 1.71
CA ILE A 153 -10.77 -1.17 0.76
C ILE A 153 -11.85 -0.21 0.28
N GLU A 154 -12.05 -0.14 -1.03
CA GLU A 154 -13.12 0.62 -1.65
C GLU A 154 -14.30 -0.29 -1.99
N GLY A 155 -15.53 0.10 -1.62
CA GLY A 155 -16.75 -0.64 -1.95
C GLY A 155 -17.05 -1.83 -1.04
N ALA A 156 -16.31 -2.00 0.05
CA ALA A 156 -16.54 -3.04 1.06
C ALA A 156 -15.96 -2.61 2.41
N ARG A 157 -16.22 -3.40 3.45
CA ARG A 157 -15.59 -3.24 4.77
C ARG A 157 -15.25 -4.58 5.38
N TRP A 158 -14.30 -4.58 6.30
CA TRP A 158 -14.02 -5.71 7.17
C TRP A 158 -14.86 -5.58 8.44
N PRO A 159 -15.68 -6.59 8.79
CA PRO A 159 -16.41 -6.58 10.04
C PRO A 159 -15.48 -6.90 11.20
N PHE A 160 -15.41 -6.01 12.18
CA PHE A 160 -14.71 -6.27 13.43
C PHE A 160 -15.72 -6.57 14.54
N GLY A 161 -15.45 -7.60 15.35
CA GLY A 161 -16.31 -7.97 16.50
C GLY A 161 -17.47 -8.89 16.14
N ASP A 162 -18.64 -8.67 16.78
CA ASP A 162 -19.79 -9.57 16.72
C ASP A 162 -20.61 -9.52 15.42
N GLU A 163 -20.21 -8.69 14.45
CA GLU A 163 -20.92 -8.54 13.17
C GLU A 163 -20.64 -9.68 12.16
N VAL A 164 -19.91 -10.71 12.58
CA VAL A 164 -19.45 -11.79 11.69
C VAL A 164 -20.53 -12.85 11.53
N GLU A 165 -21.24 -12.85 10.40
CA GLU A 165 -22.27 -13.84 10.12
C GLU A 165 -21.71 -15.22 9.75
N GLU A 166 -20.59 -15.29 9.01
CA GLU A 166 -19.92 -16.56 8.65
C GLU A 166 -18.40 -16.41 8.72
N PRO A 167 -17.79 -16.77 9.86
CA PRO A 167 -16.33 -16.68 10.02
C PRO A 167 -15.60 -17.81 9.28
N TYR A 168 -14.49 -17.50 8.63
CA TYR A 168 -13.53 -18.52 8.19
C TYR A 168 -12.36 -18.66 9.18
N GLU A 169 -11.71 -19.81 9.22
CA GLU A 169 -10.59 -20.05 10.13
C GLU A 169 -9.25 -19.63 9.52
N PHE A 170 -8.49 -18.84 10.28
CA PHE A 170 -7.11 -18.52 10.00
C PHE A 170 -6.27 -18.70 11.28
N GLY A 171 -5.25 -19.56 11.22
CA GLY A 171 -4.39 -19.81 12.37
C GLY A 171 -5.14 -20.32 13.61
N GLY A 172 -6.28 -21.00 13.43
CA GLY A 172 -7.15 -21.48 14.52
C GLY A 172 -8.13 -20.43 15.08
N ALA A 173 -8.13 -19.20 14.55
CA ALA A 173 -9.09 -18.18 14.91
C ALA A 173 -10.17 -18.04 13.83
N LYS A 174 -11.42 -17.83 14.25
CA LYS A 174 -12.51 -17.52 13.34
C LYS A 174 -12.43 -16.07 12.90
N VAL A 175 -12.37 -15.83 11.59
CA VAL A 175 -12.24 -14.50 10.98
C VAL A 175 -13.41 -14.27 10.04
N GLY A 176 -14.06 -13.11 10.12
CA GLY A 176 -15.18 -12.76 9.25
C GLY A 176 -14.77 -12.51 7.81
N GLY A 177 -15.69 -12.70 6.89
CA GLY A 177 -15.54 -12.29 5.50
C GLY A 177 -15.82 -10.82 5.28
N PHE A 178 -15.39 -10.26 4.15
CA PHE A 178 -15.70 -8.88 3.78
C PHE A 178 -17.20 -8.70 3.46
N LEU A 179 -17.75 -7.57 3.89
CA LEU A 179 -19.11 -7.14 3.57
C LEU A 179 -19.09 -6.10 2.45
N LEU A 180 -19.84 -6.34 1.37
CA LEU A 180 -20.00 -5.38 0.27
C LEU A 180 -20.93 -4.24 0.68
N GLU A 181 -20.45 -3.01 0.50
CA GLU A 181 -21.24 -1.80 0.72
C GLU A 181 -20.86 -0.73 -0.30
N SER A 182 -21.67 -0.57 -1.36
CA SER A 182 -21.38 0.38 -2.44
C SER A 182 -21.28 1.84 -2.01
N ARG A 183 -21.94 2.22 -0.90
CA ARG A 183 -21.83 3.56 -0.28
C ARG A 183 -20.44 3.87 0.29
N LEU A 184 -19.61 2.84 0.50
CA LEU A 184 -18.25 3.00 1.02
C LEU A 184 -17.21 3.28 -0.07
N LYS A 185 -17.63 3.61 -1.29
CA LYS A 185 -16.66 4.02 -2.34
C LYS A 185 -15.95 5.32 -2.02
N GLU A 186 -16.62 6.24 -1.33
CA GLU A 186 -16.06 7.52 -0.87
C GLU A 186 -15.30 7.40 0.45
N LEU A 187 -15.66 6.40 1.26
CA LEU A 187 -15.02 6.08 2.53
C LEU A 187 -14.27 4.78 2.35
N MET A 188 -12.98 4.80 2.35
CA MET A 188 -12.15 3.61 2.26
C MET A 188 -11.73 3.14 3.65
N PRO A 189 -12.50 2.23 4.30
CA PRO A 189 -12.13 1.73 5.61
C PRO A 189 -10.82 0.92 5.54
N PRO A 190 -10.03 0.92 6.62
CA PRO A 190 -8.82 0.11 6.67
C PRO A 190 -9.17 -1.37 6.69
N VAL A 191 -8.30 -2.19 6.11
CA VAL A 191 -8.33 -3.65 6.26
C VAL A 191 -7.39 -4.08 7.38
N PRO A 192 -7.61 -5.27 7.98
CA PRO A 192 -6.68 -5.85 8.95
C PRO A 192 -5.27 -6.01 8.40
N VAL A 193 -4.33 -6.36 9.26
CA VAL A 193 -3.01 -6.82 8.82
C VAL A 193 -3.18 -8.02 7.90
N VAL A 194 -2.49 -8.00 6.78
CA VAL A 194 -2.53 -9.04 5.76
C VAL A 194 -1.28 -9.89 5.85
N TYR A 195 -1.44 -11.20 5.91
CA TYR A 195 -0.35 -12.15 5.71
C TYR A 195 -0.21 -12.44 4.22
N VAL A 196 0.93 -12.07 3.65
CA VAL A 196 1.30 -12.42 2.28
C VAL A 196 2.21 -13.64 2.33
N LYS A 197 1.76 -14.74 1.73
CA LYS A 197 2.45 -16.02 1.69
C LYS A 197 2.90 -16.33 0.27
N ALA A 198 4.15 -16.77 0.12
CA ALA A 198 4.65 -17.35 -1.12
C ALA A 198 4.22 -18.83 -1.21
N VAL A 199 3.59 -19.21 -2.31
CA VAL A 199 3.07 -20.57 -2.55
C VAL A 199 3.45 -21.04 -3.95
N LEU A 200 3.53 -22.37 -4.12
CA LEU A 200 3.69 -22.97 -5.45
C LEU A 200 2.38 -22.81 -6.25
N VAL A 201 2.53 -22.46 -7.52
CA VAL A 201 1.42 -22.41 -8.48
C VAL A 201 0.86 -23.82 -8.64
N GLN A 202 -0.46 -23.97 -8.47
CA GLN A 202 -1.11 -25.25 -8.69
C GLN A 202 -1.47 -25.46 -10.17
N PRO A 203 -1.43 -26.69 -10.69
CA PRO A 203 -1.76 -26.97 -12.09
C PRO A 203 -3.17 -26.57 -12.52
N SER A 204 -4.10 -26.42 -11.54
CA SER A 204 -5.48 -25.98 -11.76
C SER A 204 -5.64 -24.47 -11.89
N TRP A 205 -4.59 -23.69 -11.65
CA TRP A 205 -4.66 -22.24 -11.71
C TRP A 205 -4.35 -21.73 -13.12
N GLU A 206 -5.17 -20.82 -13.62
CA GLU A 206 -4.96 -20.24 -14.97
C GLU A 206 -4.08 -19.01 -14.91
N PRO A 207 -3.02 -18.94 -15.76
CA PRO A 207 -2.22 -17.72 -15.88
C PRO A 207 -3.05 -16.56 -16.46
N SER A 208 -2.89 -15.37 -15.91
CA SER A 208 -3.50 -14.14 -16.39
C SER A 208 -2.47 -13.02 -16.52
N ALA A 209 -2.84 -11.91 -17.14
CA ALA A 209 -1.97 -10.74 -17.29
C ALA A 209 -1.54 -10.12 -15.94
N VAL A 210 -2.23 -10.43 -14.86
CA VAL A 210 -2.03 -9.85 -13.52
C VAL A 210 -1.67 -10.89 -12.45
N GLY A 211 -1.35 -12.13 -12.84
CA GLY A 211 -1.01 -13.22 -11.93
C GLY A 211 -1.74 -14.52 -12.30
N TYR A 212 -2.13 -15.30 -11.30
CA TYR A 212 -2.83 -16.57 -11.50
C TYR A 212 -4.26 -16.47 -10.97
N LEU A 213 -5.24 -16.83 -11.82
CA LEU A 213 -6.64 -16.91 -11.42
C LEU A 213 -6.93 -18.28 -10.79
N ARG A 214 -7.60 -18.24 -9.65
CA ARG A 214 -8.00 -19.43 -8.90
C ARG A 214 -9.48 -19.68 -9.15
N HIS A 215 -9.82 -20.85 -9.64
CA HIS A 215 -11.22 -21.28 -9.80
C HIS A 215 -11.76 -21.83 -8.49
N VAL A 216 -11.78 -20.99 -7.45
CA VAL A 216 -12.35 -21.30 -6.13
C VAL A 216 -13.55 -20.40 -5.91
N ASP A 217 -14.70 -20.97 -5.58
CA ASP A 217 -15.98 -20.23 -5.52
C ASP A 217 -16.05 -19.22 -4.36
N ASP A 218 -15.32 -19.47 -3.29
CA ASP A 218 -15.30 -18.67 -2.06
C ASP A 218 -14.18 -17.61 -2.02
N VAL A 219 -13.58 -17.27 -3.16
CA VAL A 219 -12.47 -16.32 -3.25
C VAL A 219 -12.73 -15.27 -4.30
N TYR A 220 -12.55 -14.00 -3.93
CA TYR A 220 -12.44 -12.86 -4.84
C TYR A 220 -11.02 -12.35 -4.89
N GLU A 221 -10.46 -12.21 -6.07
CA GLU A 221 -9.12 -11.65 -6.29
C GLU A 221 -9.23 -10.15 -6.53
N ALA A 222 -9.04 -9.38 -5.46
CA ALA A 222 -9.14 -7.93 -5.48
C ALA A 222 -7.83 -7.30 -5.96
N PRO A 223 -7.86 -6.40 -6.97
CA PRO A 223 -6.69 -5.68 -7.38
C PRO A 223 -6.27 -4.67 -6.29
N VAL A 224 -4.97 -4.57 -6.05
CA VAL A 224 -4.36 -3.60 -5.14
C VAL A 224 -3.66 -2.51 -5.95
N PHE A 225 -3.97 -1.26 -5.67
CA PHE A 225 -3.40 -0.08 -6.32
C PHE A 225 -2.68 0.82 -5.32
N ILE A 226 -1.69 1.58 -5.79
CA ILE A 226 -1.01 2.58 -4.95
C ILE A 226 -1.96 3.73 -4.62
N THR A 227 -2.71 4.22 -5.61
CA THR A 227 -3.62 5.36 -5.47
C THR A 227 -5.00 5.05 -6.05
N THR A 228 -5.99 5.85 -5.72
CA THR A 228 -7.37 5.78 -6.25
C THR A 228 -7.46 6.03 -7.76
N ALA A 229 -6.39 6.57 -8.39
CA ALA A 229 -6.31 6.68 -9.85
C ALA A 229 -6.33 5.33 -10.56
N ARG A 230 -6.02 4.23 -9.83
CA ARG A 230 -5.97 2.87 -10.39
C ARG A 230 -5.05 2.77 -11.62
N GLY A 231 -5.38 1.95 -12.60
CA GLY A 231 -4.64 1.84 -13.87
C GLY A 231 -3.15 1.50 -13.67
N ALA A 232 -2.26 2.41 -14.06
CA ALA A 232 -0.81 2.24 -13.98
C ALA A 232 -0.25 2.09 -12.54
N THR A 233 -1.05 2.35 -11.51
CA THR A 233 -0.65 2.19 -10.10
C THR A 233 -0.92 0.80 -9.53
N TYR A 234 -1.31 -0.18 -10.35
CA TYR A 234 -1.51 -1.57 -9.97
C TYR A 234 -0.25 -2.17 -9.33
N VAL A 235 -0.44 -2.96 -8.26
CA VAL A 235 0.65 -3.61 -7.52
C VAL A 235 0.52 -5.14 -7.58
N PHE A 236 -0.58 -5.71 -7.08
CA PHE A 236 -0.79 -7.16 -7.05
C PHE A 236 -2.27 -7.50 -6.84
N LEU A 237 -2.60 -8.81 -6.89
CA LEU A 237 -3.93 -9.33 -6.53
C LEU A 237 -3.93 -9.80 -5.07
N ALA A 238 -4.86 -9.30 -4.29
CA ALA A 238 -5.12 -9.79 -2.94
C ALA A 238 -6.27 -10.79 -2.96
N THR A 239 -6.08 -11.92 -2.33
CA THR A 239 -7.07 -12.99 -2.22
C THR A 239 -8.01 -12.69 -1.04
N LEU A 240 -9.26 -12.37 -1.33
CA LEU A 240 -10.29 -12.11 -0.32
C LEU A 240 -11.24 -13.31 -0.24
N LYS A 241 -11.31 -13.95 0.91
CA LYS A 241 -12.33 -14.98 1.15
C LYS A 241 -13.70 -14.33 1.32
N THR A 242 -14.70 -14.89 0.65
CA THR A 242 -16.06 -14.36 0.67
C THR A 242 -17.08 -15.40 0.26
N VAL A 243 -18.25 -15.38 0.86
CA VAL A 243 -19.43 -16.17 0.47
C VAL A 243 -20.25 -15.46 -0.62
N VAL A 244 -19.93 -14.20 -0.92
CA VAL A 244 -20.63 -13.42 -1.93
C VAL A 244 -20.07 -13.76 -3.31
N PRO A 245 -20.91 -14.01 -4.32
CA PRO A 245 -20.48 -14.35 -5.68
C PRO A 245 -19.54 -13.29 -6.28
N LYS A 246 -18.49 -13.74 -6.97
CA LYS A 246 -17.42 -12.88 -7.58
C LYS A 246 -17.96 -11.74 -8.46
N ASN A 247 -19.04 -12.01 -9.22
CA ASN A 247 -19.65 -11.02 -10.09
C ASN A 247 -20.20 -9.81 -9.33
N LYS A 248 -20.68 -9.98 -8.10
CA LYS A 248 -21.12 -8.85 -7.27
C LYS A 248 -19.96 -7.98 -6.87
N TRP A 249 -18.84 -8.56 -6.48
CA TRP A 249 -17.59 -7.84 -6.16
C TRP A 249 -17.07 -7.03 -7.36
N THR A 250 -17.08 -7.64 -8.54
CA THR A 250 -16.67 -6.98 -9.78
C THR A 250 -17.60 -5.82 -10.12
N LEU A 251 -18.91 -5.99 -9.98
CA LEU A 251 -19.92 -4.96 -10.27
C LEU A 251 -19.81 -3.76 -9.29
N THR A 252 -19.48 -3.99 -8.04
CA THR A 252 -19.21 -2.90 -7.07
C THR A 252 -17.90 -2.18 -7.36
N GLY A 253 -17.03 -2.75 -8.19
CA GLY A 253 -15.72 -2.21 -8.49
C GLY A 253 -14.78 -2.23 -7.29
N THR A 254 -14.97 -3.20 -6.39
CA THR A 254 -14.16 -3.32 -5.16
C THR A 254 -12.69 -3.53 -5.48
N ALA A 255 -11.83 -2.74 -4.83
CA ALA A 255 -10.39 -2.81 -4.94
C ALA A 255 -9.73 -2.41 -3.62
N LEU A 256 -8.49 -2.80 -3.43
CA LEU A 256 -7.67 -2.35 -2.31
C LEU A 256 -6.77 -1.19 -2.74
N MET A 257 -6.59 -0.23 -1.85
CA MET A 257 -5.76 0.95 -2.04
C MET A 257 -4.67 1.01 -0.98
N MET A 258 -3.48 1.42 -1.38
CA MET A 258 -2.37 1.64 -0.45
C MET A 258 -2.41 3.04 0.17
N GLN A 259 -3.18 3.97 -0.40
CA GLN A 259 -3.32 5.35 0.07
C GLN A 259 -4.78 5.79 -0.05
N GLN A 260 -5.18 6.66 0.86
CA GLN A 260 -6.42 7.44 0.77
C GLN A 260 -6.10 8.79 0.14
N ASP A 261 -7.08 9.34 -0.57
CA ASP A 261 -7.04 10.73 -1.01
C ASP A 261 -7.54 11.60 0.15
N ASP A 262 -6.70 12.46 0.70
CA ASP A 262 -7.01 13.40 1.79
C ASP A 262 -6.93 14.84 1.29
#